data_452e6555e0884f12aee0f984c90fc428
#
_entry.id   452e6555e0884f12aee0f984c90fc428
#
_cell.length_a   1.000
_cell.length_b   1.000
_cell.length_c   1.000
_cell.angle_alpha   90.00
_cell.angle_beta   90.00
_cell.angle_gamma   90.00
#
_symmetry.space_group_name_H-M   'P 1'
#
loop_
_entity.id
_entity.type
_entity.pdbx_description
1 polymer ?
#
loop_
_entity_poly.entity_id
_entity_poly.type
_entity_poly.pdbx_seq_one_letter_code
_entity_poly.pdbx_strand_id
1 'polypeptide(L)'
;SQPLMICNGLPKEREFVTKVNFPAHIMCGSGHVVGKRLIEYTPFNDTQNSKVGLLVECGQHWASDTGVVALDTALHFLRACKVVDPNFINDRLSPGAKEPGTAEMWDVTHGITASTDNFQFCEPFVGMEIIEKKGTKIAQDGDKDIMTPYDNCLLMMPNHSPGAGVRKLRLCQRS
;
A
#
# COMPACT_ATOMS: atom_id res chain seq x y z
N SER A 1 10.62 -1.79 -2.98
CA SER A 1 9.54 -2.08 -2.00
C SER A 1 8.78 -3.32 -2.42
N GLN A 2 8.21 -4.03 -1.46
CA GLN A 2 7.34 -5.17 -1.74
C GLN A 2 6.06 -4.69 -2.45
N PRO A 3 5.44 -5.55 -3.30
CA PRO A 3 4.14 -5.25 -3.91
C PRO A 3 3.06 -5.06 -2.86
N LEU A 4 2.16 -4.12 -3.08
CA LEU A 4 1.05 -3.83 -2.18
C LEU A 4 -0.18 -3.32 -2.93
N MET A 5 -1.35 -3.55 -2.36
CA MET A 5 -2.61 -2.99 -2.85
C MET A 5 -3.01 -1.78 -2.02
N ILE A 6 -3.59 -0.79 -2.66
CA ILE A 6 -4.08 0.44 -2.02
C ILE A 6 -5.59 0.57 -2.28
N CYS A 7 -6.34 0.87 -1.23
CA CYS A 7 -7.74 1.27 -1.28
C CYS A 7 -7.98 2.51 -0.40
N ASN A 8 -9.12 3.19 -0.57
CA ASN A 8 -9.46 4.35 0.27
C ASN A 8 -9.88 3.96 1.70
N GLY A 9 -10.17 2.67 1.93
CA GLY A 9 -10.59 2.14 3.21
C GLY A 9 -12.10 2.16 3.46
N LEU A 10 -12.90 2.37 2.41
CA LEU A 10 -14.36 2.25 2.50
C LEU A 10 -14.78 0.81 2.85
N PRO A 11 -15.88 0.59 3.59
CA PRO A 11 -16.33 -0.76 3.96
C PRO A 11 -16.43 -1.71 2.75
N LYS A 12 -17.00 -1.27 1.62
CA LYS A 12 -17.11 -2.04 0.39
C LYS A 12 -15.75 -2.43 -0.20
N GLU A 13 -14.74 -1.56 -0.08
CA GLU A 13 -13.38 -1.83 -0.56
C GLU A 13 -12.69 -2.84 0.35
N ARG A 14 -12.79 -2.68 1.68
CA ARG A 14 -12.23 -3.62 2.66
C ARG A 14 -12.80 -5.03 2.47
N GLU A 15 -14.11 -5.16 2.26
CA GLU A 15 -14.76 -6.43 1.94
C GLU A 15 -14.25 -7.02 0.62
N PHE A 16 -14.10 -6.18 -0.40
CA PHE A 16 -13.70 -6.65 -1.72
C PHE A 16 -12.21 -7.04 -1.78
N VAL A 17 -11.30 -6.28 -1.16
CA VAL A 17 -9.87 -6.62 -1.15
C VAL A 17 -9.59 -7.94 -0.44
N THR A 18 -10.38 -8.33 0.57
CA THR A 18 -10.26 -9.65 1.20
C THR A 18 -10.61 -10.80 0.25
N LYS A 19 -11.49 -10.56 -0.71
CA LYS A 19 -11.83 -11.54 -1.77
C LYS A 19 -10.75 -11.60 -2.84
N VAL A 20 -10.11 -10.47 -3.17
CA VAL A 20 -8.97 -10.41 -4.08
C VAL A 20 -7.77 -11.11 -3.44
N ASN A 21 -7.47 -10.84 -2.17
CA ASN A 21 -6.45 -11.49 -1.34
C ASN A 21 -5.04 -11.58 -1.97
N PHE A 22 -4.69 -10.62 -2.83
CA PHE A 22 -3.38 -10.54 -3.50
C PHE A 22 -3.13 -9.08 -3.94
N PRO A 23 -1.90 -8.54 -3.81
CA PRO A 23 -0.72 -9.11 -3.13
C PRO A 23 -0.89 -9.19 -1.59
N ALA A 24 0.14 -9.66 -0.88
CA ALA A 24 0.08 -9.97 0.55
C ALA A 24 -0.19 -8.77 1.48
N HIS A 25 0.00 -7.54 1.00
CA HIS A 25 -0.17 -6.32 1.80
C HIS A 25 -1.24 -5.42 1.21
N ILE A 26 -2.18 -5.01 2.03
CA ILE A 26 -3.28 -4.11 1.67
C ILE A 26 -3.17 -2.86 2.54
N MET A 27 -3.04 -1.70 1.89
CA MET A 27 -2.96 -0.40 2.53
C MET A 27 -4.28 0.35 2.36
N CYS A 28 -4.93 0.65 3.47
CA CYS A 28 -6.18 1.38 3.51
C CYS A 28 -5.93 2.84 3.93
N GLY A 29 -6.36 3.79 3.15
CA GLY A 29 -6.27 5.20 3.51
C GLY A 29 -6.34 6.15 2.34
N SER A 30 -6.95 7.29 2.60
CA SER A 30 -6.96 8.46 1.73
C SER A 30 -5.67 9.27 1.97
N GLY A 31 -5.29 10.09 1.01
CA GLY A 31 -4.22 11.07 1.23
C GLY A 31 -3.09 10.99 0.26
N HIS A 32 -3.38 11.02 -1.01
CA HIS A 32 -2.40 11.45 -1.99
C HIS A 32 -2.13 12.95 -1.79
N VAL A 33 -0.85 13.36 -1.77
CA VAL A 33 -0.48 14.74 -1.46
C VAL A 33 -0.78 15.68 -2.64
N VAL A 34 -0.66 15.15 -3.85
CA VAL A 34 -0.83 15.93 -5.08
C VAL A 34 -1.69 15.14 -6.07
N GLY A 35 -2.77 15.75 -6.50
CA GLY A 35 -3.71 15.13 -7.43
C GLY A 35 -4.71 14.19 -6.74
N LYS A 36 -5.58 13.62 -7.54
CA LYS A 36 -6.63 12.70 -7.14
C LYS A 36 -6.48 11.39 -7.90
N ARG A 37 -6.33 10.28 -7.19
CA ARG A 37 -6.23 8.94 -7.80
C ARG A 37 -7.57 8.56 -8.42
N LEU A 38 -7.57 7.70 -9.45
CA LEU A 38 -8.81 7.22 -10.07
C LEU A 38 -9.81 6.66 -9.06
N ILE A 39 -9.32 5.91 -8.06
CA ILE A 39 -10.14 5.31 -7.01
C ILE A 39 -10.82 6.34 -6.09
N GLU A 40 -10.38 7.59 -6.08
CA GLU A 40 -10.93 8.68 -5.27
C GLU A 40 -12.05 9.48 -5.98
N TYR A 41 -12.37 9.13 -7.23
CA TYR A 41 -13.50 9.73 -7.95
C TYR A 41 -14.80 8.93 -7.73
N THR A 42 -15.93 9.64 -7.81
CA THR A 42 -17.25 9.00 -7.94
C THR A 42 -17.31 8.22 -9.27
N PRO A 43 -17.80 6.98 -9.28
CA PRO A 43 -18.60 6.32 -8.22
C PRO A 43 -17.77 5.46 -7.24
N PHE A 44 -16.43 5.37 -7.40
CA PHE A 44 -15.60 4.49 -6.58
C PHE A 44 -15.57 4.94 -5.12
N ASN A 45 -15.39 6.23 -4.89
CA ASN A 45 -15.31 6.83 -3.55
C ASN A 45 -16.66 7.24 -2.97
N ASP A 46 -17.76 6.64 -3.44
CA ASP A 46 -19.11 6.85 -2.93
C ASP A 46 -19.57 5.61 -2.16
N THR A 47 -19.86 5.78 -0.87
CA THR A 47 -20.30 4.67 0.00
C THR A 47 -21.64 4.06 -0.39
N GLN A 48 -22.47 4.79 -1.11
CA GLN A 48 -23.78 4.32 -1.59
C GLN A 48 -23.68 3.59 -2.93
N ASN A 49 -22.56 3.66 -3.60
CA ASN A 49 -22.34 3.00 -4.88
C ASN A 49 -21.56 1.69 -4.68
N SER A 50 -21.99 0.63 -5.36
CA SER A 50 -21.35 -0.70 -5.25
C SER A 50 -20.04 -0.83 -6.01
N LYS A 51 -19.70 0.12 -6.89
CA LYS A 51 -18.45 0.05 -7.67
C LYS A 51 -17.24 0.21 -6.77
N VAL A 52 -16.23 -0.65 -6.98
CA VAL A 52 -14.98 -0.65 -6.27
C VAL A 52 -13.83 -0.39 -7.24
N GLY A 53 -12.91 0.48 -6.86
CA GLY A 53 -11.64 0.68 -7.54
C GLY A 53 -10.51 0.32 -6.59
N LEU A 54 -9.49 -0.40 -7.08
CA LEU A 54 -8.28 -0.75 -6.34
C LEU A 54 -7.07 -0.28 -7.13
N LEU A 55 -6.00 0.07 -6.42
CA LEU A 55 -4.72 0.43 -7.02
C LEU A 55 -3.67 -0.57 -6.54
N VAL A 56 -2.84 -1.05 -7.44
CA VAL A 56 -1.72 -1.93 -7.09
C VAL A 56 -0.39 -1.24 -7.38
N GLU A 57 0.53 -1.30 -6.42
CA GLU A 57 1.93 -0.97 -6.58
C GLU A 57 2.70 -2.28 -6.78
N CYS A 58 3.05 -2.58 -8.03
CA CYS A 58 3.61 -3.88 -8.40
C CYS A 58 5.11 -4.05 -8.10
N GLY A 59 5.78 -3.00 -7.67
CA GLY A 59 7.22 -2.99 -7.43
C GLY A 59 7.97 -1.98 -8.28
N GLN A 60 9.25 -2.23 -8.56
CA GLN A 60 10.08 -1.33 -9.36
C GLN A 60 9.80 -1.48 -10.85
N HIS A 61 9.71 -0.37 -11.58
CA HIS A 61 9.35 -0.34 -13.01
C HIS A 61 10.22 -1.22 -13.92
N TRP A 62 11.46 -1.45 -13.54
CA TRP A 62 12.42 -2.22 -14.35
C TRP A 62 12.68 -3.63 -13.81
N ALA A 63 11.99 -4.04 -12.75
CA ALA A 63 12.09 -5.40 -12.23
C ALA A 63 11.28 -6.35 -13.12
N SER A 64 11.86 -7.49 -13.45
CA SER A 64 11.24 -8.48 -14.35
C SER A 64 9.96 -9.09 -13.80
N ASP A 65 9.84 -9.17 -12.49
CA ASP A 65 8.70 -9.73 -11.77
C ASP A 65 7.51 -8.78 -11.62
N THR A 66 7.71 -7.47 -11.85
CA THR A 66 6.63 -6.47 -11.76
C THR A 66 5.46 -6.77 -12.69
N GLY A 67 5.74 -7.22 -13.91
CA GLY A 67 4.72 -7.64 -14.87
C GLY A 67 3.94 -8.88 -14.41
N VAL A 68 4.62 -9.82 -13.75
CA VAL A 68 4.00 -11.02 -13.18
C VAL A 68 3.05 -10.62 -12.04
N VAL A 69 3.49 -9.77 -11.13
CA VAL A 69 2.65 -9.25 -10.03
C VAL A 69 1.41 -8.53 -10.57
N ALA A 70 1.58 -7.70 -11.60
CA ALA A 70 0.45 -6.98 -12.22
C ALA A 70 -0.58 -7.95 -12.82
N LEU A 71 -0.12 -8.98 -13.56
CA LEU A 71 -0.99 -9.99 -14.14
C LEU A 71 -1.70 -10.82 -13.05
N ASP A 72 -0.96 -11.32 -12.07
CA ASP A 72 -1.53 -12.11 -10.98
C ASP A 72 -2.58 -11.30 -10.19
N THR A 73 -2.30 -10.03 -9.91
CA THR A 73 -3.28 -9.14 -9.26
C THR A 73 -4.54 -8.97 -10.10
N ALA A 74 -4.41 -8.76 -11.42
CA ALA A 74 -5.55 -8.66 -12.33
C ALA A 74 -6.38 -9.96 -12.36
N LEU A 75 -5.73 -11.12 -12.39
CA LEU A 75 -6.38 -12.42 -12.36
C LEU A 75 -7.14 -12.66 -11.04
N HIS A 76 -6.54 -12.32 -9.90
CA HIS A 76 -7.21 -12.37 -8.60
C HIS A 76 -8.41 -11.42 -8.52
N PHE A 77 -8.27 -10.20 -9.07
CA PHE A 77 -9.38 -9.25 -9.17
C PHE A 77 -10.53 -9.81 -10.01
N LEU A 78 -10.26 -10.36 -11.18
CA LEU A 78 -11.26 -10.99 -12.05
C LEU A 78 -11.94 -12.19 -11.37
N ARG A 79 -11.18 -12.99 -10.61
CA ARG A 79 -11.70 -14.08 -9.77
C ARG A 79 -12.69 -13.55 -8.73
N ALA A 80 -12.32 -12.49 -8.02
CA ALA A 80 -13.17 -11.86 -7.01
C ALA A 80 -14.47 -11.30 -7.62
N CYS A 81 -14.40 -10.77 -8.85
CA CYS A 81 -15.56 -10.31 -9.62
C CYS A 81 -16.44 -11.45 -10.15
N LYS A 82 -15.95 -12.69 -10.20
CA LYS A 82 -16.65 -13.86 -10.76
C LYS A 82 -17.08 -13.70 -12.24
N VAL A 83 -16.27 -12.99 -13.02
CA VAL A 83 -16.57 -12.67 -14.45
C VAL A 83 -15.78 -13.55 -15.44
N VAL A 84 -14.87 -14.40 -14.94
CA VAL A 84 -14.02 -15.28 -15.74
C VAL A 84 -14.02 -16.68 -15.15
N ASP A 85 -13.93 -17.70 -16.01
CA ASP A 85 -13.84 -19.09 -15.60
C ASP A 85 -12.66 -19.33 -14.65
N PRO A 86 -12.88 -20.01 -13.50
CA PRO A 86 -11.80 -20.26 -12.53
C PRO A 86 -10.62 -21.06 -13.10
N ASN A 87 -10.85 -21.98 -14.03
CA ASN A 87 -9.78 -22.76 -14.65
C ASN A 87 -8.90 -21.88 -15.53
N PHE A 88 -9.52 -20.97 -16.31
CA PHE A 88 -8.78 -19.97 -17.09
C PHE A 88 -7.82 -19.16 -16.22
N ILE A 89 -8.28 -18.77 -15.02
CA ILE A 89 -7.46 -18.00 -14.05
C ILE A 89 -6.33 -18.87 -13.52
N ASN A 90 -6.65 -20.08 -13.01
CA ASN A 90 -5.69 -20.98 -12.39
C ASN A 90 -4.55 -21.38 -13.33
N ASP A 91 -4.84 -21.55 -14.64
CA ASP A 91 -3.86 -21.91 -15.65
C ASP A 91 -2.84 -20.78 -15.91
N ARG A 92 -3.20 -19.54 -15.56
CA ARG A 92 -2.39 -18.34 -15.86
C ARG A 92 -1.72 -17.72 -14.66
N LEU A 93 -2.15 -18.04 -13.45
CA LEU A 93 -1.49 -17.58 -12.25
C LEU A 93 -0.08 -18.14 -12.14
N SER A 94 0.86 -17.31 -11.70
CA SER A 94 2.19 -17.77 -11.33
C SER A 94 2.13 -18.78 -10.17
N PRO A 95 3.12 -19.66 -10.01
CA PRO A 95 3.10 -20.67 -8.95
C PRO A 95 2.92 -20.07 -7.55
N GLY A 96 3.55 -18.93 -7.27
CA GLY A 96 3.46 -18.24 -5.98
C GLY A 96 2.11 -17.56 -5.72
N ALA A 97 1.31 -17.31 -6.77
CA ALA A 97 0.01 -16.66 -6.67
C ALA A 97 -1.17 -17.64 -6.67
N LYS A 98 -0.93 -18.93 -6.96
CA LYS A 98 -2.00 -19.95 -7.00
C LYS A 98 -2.65 -20.17 -5.63
N GLU A 99 -1.84 -20.13 -4.58
CA GLU A 99 -2.28 -20.28 -3.18
C GLU A 99 -1.71 -19.12 -2.35
N PRO A 100 -2.24 -17.91 -2.52
CA PRO A 100 -1.80 -16.78 -1.75
C PRO A 100 -2.13 -17.00 -0.27
N GLY A 101 -1.23 -16.60 0.61
CA GLY A 101 -1.50 -16.49 2.04
C GLY A 101 -2.65 -15.51 2.32
N THR A 102 -3.00 -15.33 3.58
CA THR A 102 -3.95 -14.29 3.96
C THR A 102 -3.28 -12.93 3.85
N ALA A 103 -3.85 -12.05 3.03
CA ALA A 103 -3.34 -10.69 2.91
C ALA A 103 -3.55 -9.90 4.21
N GLU A 104 -2.52 -9.17 4.61
CA GLU A 104 -2.56 -8.32 5.82
C GLU A 104 -3.04 -6.91 5.48
N MET A 105 -3.98 -6.41 6.27
CA MET A 105 -4.55 -5.09 6.08
C MET A 105 -3.97 -4.09 7.09
N TRP A 106 -3.63 -2.91 6.59
CA TRP A 106 -3.00 -1.83 7.34
C TRP A 106 -3.68 -0.50 7.05
N ASP A 107 -3.98 0.27 8.10
CA ASP A 107 -4.52 1.62 8.00
C ASP A 107 -3.40 2.66 7.96
N VAL A 108 -3.37 3.46 6.90
CA VAL A 108 -2.45 4.61 6.81
C VAL A 108 -2.95 5.70 7.76
N THR A 109 -2.20 5.96 8.82
CA THR A 109 -2.57 6.91 9.88
C THR A 109 -1.88 8.25 9.75
N HIS A 110 -0.60 8.26 9.33
CA HIS A 110 0.21 9.46 9.23
C HIS A 110 1.00 9.49 7.92
N GLY A 111 1.08 10.67 7.33
CA GLY A 111 1.98 10.93 6.23
C GLY A 111 3.07 11.91 6.66
N ILE A 112 4.33 11.50 6.60
CA ILE A 112 5.47 12.33 6.94
C ILE A 112 5.97 13.02 5.68
N THR A 113 5.94 14.34 5.67
CA THR A 113 6.47 15.19 4.60
C THR A 113 7.62 16.00 5.17
N ALA A 114 8.75 16.06 4.49
CA ALA A 114 9.89 16.86 4.93
C ALA A 114 9.50 18.34 4.98
N SER A 115 9.77 19.00 6.09
CA SER A 115 9.62 20.46 6.27
C SER A 115 10.90 21.21 5.95
N THR A 116 12.02 20.52 5.93
CA THR A 116 13.33 21.10 5.59
C THR A 116 14.02 20.27 4.51
N ASP A 117 15.12 20.80 3.95
CA ASP A 117 15.99 20.05 3.03
C ASP A 117 16.91 19.06 3.76
N ASN A 118 16.96 19.12 5.09
CA ASN A 118 17.80 18.31 5.96
C ASN A 118 17.03 17.14 6.59
N PHE A 119 16.18 16.46 5.82
CA PHE A 119 15.51 15.24 6.27
C PHE A 119 16.42 14.03 6.11
N GLN A 120 16.62 13.27 7.20
CA GLN A 120 17.45 12.06 7.20
C GLN A 120 16.76 10.94 7.96
N PHE A 121 16.69 9.74 7.37
CA PHE A 121 16.30 8.53 8.08
C PHE A 121 17.41 8.06 9.01
N CYS A 122 17.07 7.47 10.15
CA CYS A 122 18.05 6.87 11.07
C CYS A 122 18.68 5.61 10.51
N GLU A 123 17.98 4.91 9.62
CA GLU A 123 18.40 3.67 8.97
C GLU A 123 17.97 3.67 7.49
N PRO A 124 18.56 2.84 6.64
CA PRO A 124 18.24 2.75 5.22
C PRO A 124 16.94 1.95 4.98
N PHE A 125 15.83 2.41 5.54
CA PHE A 125 14.52 1.76 5.37
C PHE A 125 14.16 1.58 3.89
N VAL A 126 13.64 0.40 3.55
CA VAL A 126 13.20 0.04 2.19
C VAL A 126 11.68 -0.05 2.06
N GLY A 127 10.98 -0.06 3.19
CA GLY A 127 9.54 -0.18 3.31
C GLY A 127 9.08 -1.57 3.76
N MET A 128 7.97 -1.58 4.49
CA MET A 128 7.36 -2.74 5.16
C MET A 128 8.07 -3.19 6.44
N GLU A 129 9.03 -2.40 6.95
CA GLU A 129 9.58 -2.62 8.28
C GLU A 129 8.55 -2.29 9.36
N ILE A 130 8.44 -3.15 10.37
CA ILE A 130 7.60 -2.93 11.54
C ILE A 130 8.50 -2.49 12.69
N ILE A 131 8.28 -1.29 13.18
CA ILE A 131 8.97 -0.74 14.35
C ILE A 131 8.16 -1.10 15.59
N GLU A 132 8.69 -1.97 16.43
CA GLU A 132 7.96 -2.60 17.53
C GLU A 132 7.45 -1.61 18.58
N LYS A 133 8.27 -0.60 18.93
CA LYS A 133 7.95 0.29 20.06
C LYS A 133 7.55 1.69 19.62
N LYS A 134 6.47 2.19 20.20
CA LYS A 134 6.10 3.61 20.18
C LYS A 134 7.27 4.49 20.68
N GLY A 135 7.43 5.65 20.06
CA GLY A 135 8.46 6.61 20.43
C GLY A 135 9.86 6.22 19.96
N THR A 136 9.98 5.26 19.06
CA THR A 136 11.27 4.98 18.39
C THR A 136 11.54 6.05 17.35
N LYS A 137 12.73 6.66 17.41
CA LYS A 137 13.18 7.64 16.41
C LYS A 137 13.47 6.90 15.10
N ILE A 138 12.81 7.34 14.02
CA ILE A 138 12.94 6.77 12.68
C ILE A 138 13.60 7.72 11.68
N ALA A 139 13.52 9.02 11.95
CA ALA A 139 14.12 10.05 11.11
C ALA A 139 14.36 11.34 11.90
N GLN A 140 15.06 12.27 11.26
CA GLN A 140 15.22 13.65 11.73
C GLN A 140 14.94 14.61 10.57
N ASP A 141 14.22 15.71 10.82
CA ASP A 141 13.90 16.76 9.86
C ASP A 141 14.35 18.12 10.41
N GLY A 142 15.55 18.55 10.01
CA GLY A 142 16.25 19.64 10.68
C GLY A 142 16.54 19.28 12.14
N ASP A 143 16.02 20.08 13.08
CA ASP A 143 16.19 19.85 14.52
C ASP A 143 15.05 19.00 15.12
N LYS A 144 14.08 18.57 14.32
CA LYS A 144 12.91 17.84 14.78
C LYS A 144 13.08 16.32 14.59
N ASP A 145 12.98 15.58 15.68
CA ASP A 145 12.92 14.12 15.64
C ASP A 145 11.55 13.63 15.16
N ILE A 146 11.57 12.65 14.28
CA ILE A 146 10.38 11.93 13.79
C ILE A 146 10.32 10.58 14.49
N MET A 147 9.25 10.38 15.27
CA MET A 147 9.08 9.22 16.14
C MET A 147 7.87 8.40 15.71
N THR A 148 7.88 7.09 16.00
CA THR A 148 6.72 6.23 15.81
C THR A 148 5.59 6.60 16.80
N PRO A 149 4.33 6.76 16.32
CA PRO A 149 3.22 7.21 17.16
C PRO A 149 2.59 6.09 18.02
N TYR A 150 2.84 4.84 17.69
CA TYR A 150 2.30 3.65 18.37
C TYR A 150 3.24 2.44 18.22
N ASP A 151 2.97 1.37 18.97
CA ASP A 151 3.68 0.10 18.87
C ASP A 151 3.33 -0.62 17.56
N ASN A 152 4.26 -1.45 17.06
CA ASN A 152 4.14 -2.17 15.79
C ASN A 152 3.80 -1.26 14.60
N CYS A 153 4.48 -0.14 14.51
CA CYS A 153 4.31 0.85 13.45
C CYS A 153 4.96 0.37 12.15
N LEU A 154 4.16 0.14 11.11
CA LEU A 154 4.67 -0.21 9.79
C LEU A 154 5.11 1.05 9.03
N LEU A 155 6.29 0.99 8.41
CA LEU A 155 6.84 2.03 7.53
C LEU A 155 6.51 1.71 6.08
N MET A 156 5.71 2.57 5.43
CA MET A 156 5.28 2.37 4.05
C MET A 156 5.96 3.35 3.10
N MET A 157 6.61 2.83 2.07
CA MET A 157 7.17 3.57 0.94
C MET A 157 8.12 4.71 1.38
N PRO A 158 9.21 4.43 2.11
CA PRO A 158 10.22 5.44 2.45
C PRO A 158 10.83 6.01 1.16
N ASN A 159 10.95 7.33 1.12
CA ASN A 159 11.49 8.08 0.00
C ASN A 159 12.74 8.84 0.43
N HIS A 160 13.90 8.42 -0.07
CA HIS A 160 15.20 9.00 0.25
C HIS A 160 15.55 10.23 -0.60
N SER A 161 14.70 10.63 -1.55
CA SER A 161 14.93 11.83 -2.36
C SER A 161 15.03 13.08 -1.49
N PRO A 162 15.98 14.00 -1.74
CA PRO A 162 16.11 15.24 -0.97
C PRO A 162 14.95 16.21 -1.22
N GLY A 163 14.81 17.21 -0.39
CA GLY A 163 13.96 18.38 -0.59
C GLY A 163 12.82 18.51 0.42
N ALA A 164 12.58 19.76 0.83
CA ALA A 164 11.39 20.15 1.57
C ALA A 164 10.12 19.96 0.72
N GLY A 165 8.99 19.66 1.38
CA GLY A 165 7.73 19.37 0.70
C GLY A 165 7.61 17.96 0.10
N VAL A 166 8.70 17.19 0.07
CA VAL A 166 8.69 15.80 -0.42
C VAL A 166 8.08 14.87 0.62
N ARG A 167 7.10 14.04 0.20
CA ARG A 167 6.57 12.99 1.06
C ARG A 167 7.66 11.94 1.31
N LYS A 168 8.01 11.72 2.58
CA LYS A 168 9.08 10.83 3.00
C LYS A 168 8.64 9.40 3.27
N LEU A 169 7.53 9.23 3.96
CA LEU A 169 6.94 7.93 4.24
C LEU A 169 5.50 8.08 4.74
N ARG A 170 4.82 6.94 4.86
CA ARG A 170 3.56 6.81 5.60
C ARG A 170 3.77 5.85 6.75
N LEU A 171 3.08 6.12 7.86
CA LEU A 171 3.04 5.25 9.03
C LEU A 171 1.69 4.54 9.04
N CYS A 172 1.73 3.22 9.21
CA CYS A 172 0.55 2.39 9.13
C CYS A 172 0.39 1.55 10.39
N GLN A 173 -0.86 1.40 10.83
CA GLN A 173 -1.27 0.51 11.92
C GLN A 173 -2.03 -0.67 11.36
N ARG A 174 -1.88 -1.85 11.95
CA ARG A 174 -2.63 -3.04 11.53
C ARG A 174 -4.13 -2.82 11.79
N SER A 175 -4.95 -3.11 10.79
CA SER A 175 -6.41 -2.99 10.86
C SER A 175 -7.03 -4.07 11.73
#